data_fc3263dd21425a0febe0aaa157007b95
#
_entry.id   fc3263dd21425a0febe0aaa157007b95
#
_cell.length_a   1.000
_cell.length_b   1.000
_cell.length_c   1.000
_cell.angle_alpha   90.00
_cell.angle_beta   90.00
_cell.angle_gamma   90.00
#
_symmetry.space_group_name_H-M   'P 1'
#
loop_
_entity.id
_entity.type
_entity.pdbx_description
1 polymer ?
#
loop_
_entity_poly.entity_id
_entity_poly.type
_entity_poly.pdbx_seq_one_letter_code
_entity_poly.pdbx_strand_id
1 'polypeptide(L)'
;MTSVAQHPSPPRRGLAGRIPSPGFETFGGIFGFIYTFLAGNVMMALANAPLVLCLALVADPVAAWPFFLALSVTVPPSLSGLIASFQALNDDGAAARPVSSFLRGYRRGFRRAAPLGLAAVALLLFLGVDLAIVQSMPAAAILVPVMVVAAAITVSVAAMAVAGVVILPDAGLKNLLKASLYLAVQRWYLSLAMLVLLGIIASAALLQPVLGVALAPAPLLFVVWSNAAFAFSTALRTP
;
A
#
# COMPACT_ATOMS: atom_id res chain seq x y z
N MET A 1 -50.13 -26.15 -57.37
CA MET A 1 -48.85 -26.81 -57.03
C MET A 1 -47.87 -25.71 -56.56
N THR A 2 -47.86 -25.43 -55.26
CA THR A 2 -47.01 -24.41 -54.64
C THR A 2 -45.87 -25.12 -53.91
N SER A 3 -44.64 -24.98 -54.48
CA SER A 3 -43.42 -25.55 -53.91
C SER A 3 -43.01 -24.76 -52.68
N VAL A 4 -43.04 -25.40 -51.50
CA VAL A 4 -42.53 -24.86 -50.26
C VAL A 4 -41.01 -24.97 -50.28
N ALA A 5 -40.31 -23.84 -50.36
CA ALA A 5 -38.86 -23.75 -50.25
C ALA A 5 -38.47 -24.06 -48.78
N GLN A 6 -37.81 -25.17 -48.55
CA GLN A 6 -37.16 -25.49 -47.28
C GLN A 6 -35.96 -24.57 -47.04
N HIS A 7 -36.07 -23.71 -46.02
CA HIS A 7 -34.94 -22.94 -45.52
C HIS A 7 -33.95 -23.92 -44.83
N PRO A 8 -32.67 -23.91 -45.18
CA PRO A 8 -31.66 -24.70 -44.48
C PRO A 8 -31.44 -24.07 -43.09
N SER A 9 -31.63 -24.87 -42.04
CA SER A 9 -31.33 -24.53 -40.65
C SER A 9 -29.83 -24.16 -40.50
N PRO A 10 -29.48 -23.09 -39.79
CA PRO A 10 -28.09 -22.76 -39.53
C PRO A 10 -27.41 -23.87 -38.71
N PRO A 11 -26.14 -24.17 -38.97
CA PRO A 11 -25.44 -25.22 -38.27
C PRO A 11 -25.41 -24.85 -36.77
N ARG A 12 -25.95 -25.74 -35.91
CA ARG A 12 -25.79 -25.69 -34.46
C ARG A 12 -24.30 -25.70 -34.18
N ARG A 13 -23.70 -24.51 -33.92
CA ARG A 13 -22.39 -24.39 -33.27
C ARG A 13 -22.52 -25.17 -31.98
N GLY A 14 -21.89 -26.31 -31.90
CA GLY A 14 -21.74 -27.08 -30.67
C GLY A 14 -21.13 -26.19 -29.63
N LEU A 15 -21.92 -25.91 -28.61
CA LEU A 15 -21.47 -25.48 -27.32
C LEU A 15 -20.65 -26.63 -26.68
N ALA A 16 -19.50 -26.94 -27.30
CA ALA A 16 -18.42 -27.57 -26.57
C ALA A 16 -17.97 -26.49 -25.56
N GLY A 17 -18.76 -26.36 -24.51
CA GLY A 17 -18.36 -25.61 -23.33
C GLY A 17 -16.99 -26.11 -22.94
N ARG A 18 -15.98 -25.28 -23.16
CA ARG A 18 -14.69 -25.42 -22.53
C ARG A 18 -14.99 -25.42 -21.03
N ILE A 19 -15.14 -26.63 -20.45
CA ILE A 19 -15.15 -26.77 -18.99
C ILE A 19 -13.78 -26.28 -18.58
N PRO A 20 -13.67 -25.13 -17.89
CA PRO A 20 -12.39 -24.68 -17.36
C PRO A 20 -11.95 -25.78 -16.40
N SER A 21 -10.81 -26.41 -16.65
CA SER A 21 -10.25 -27.35 -15.70
C SER A 21 -9.90 -26.55 -14.44
N PRO A 22 -10.50 -26.84 -13.28
CA PRO A 22 -10.35 -26.02 -12.06
C PRO A 22 -8.90 -25.83 -11.59
N GLY A 23 -8.00 -26.67 -12.06
CA GLY A 23 -6.58 -26.58 -11.76
C GLY A 23 -5.85 -25.43 -12.46
N PHE A 24 -6.12 -25.16 -13.74
CA PHE A 24 -5.37 -24.16 -14.52
C PHE A 24 -5.68 -22.71 -14.11
N GLU A 25 -6.93 -22.41 -13.77
CA GLU A 25 -7.32 -21.08 -13.30
C GLU A 25 -6.76 -20.78 -11.90
N THR A 26 -6.75 -21.79 -11.02
CA THR A 26 -6.18 -21.68 -9.68
C THR A 26 -4.66 -21.48 -9.72
N PHE A 27 -3.96 -22.24 -10.56
CA PHE A 27 -2.52 -22.08 -10.77
C PHE A 27 -2.19 -20.70 -11.36
N GLY A 28 -2.92 -20.26 -12.39
CA GLY A 28 -2.76 -18.94 -12.98
C GLY A 28 -2.96 -17.81 -11.97
N GLY A 29 -3.94 -17.93 -11.08
CA GLY A 29 -4.16 -16.99 -9.99
C GLY A 29 -2.98 -16.93 -9.02
N ILE A 30 -2.49 -18.07 -8.53
CA ILE A 30 -1.36 -18.15 -7.60
C ILE A 30 -0.09 -17.54 -8.24
N PHE A 31 0.21 -17.88 -9.49
CA PHE A 31 1.34 -17.27 -10.21
C PHE A 31 1.19 -15.77 -10.38
N GLY A 32 -0.02 -15.26 -10.65
CA GLY A 32 -0.32 -13.83 -10.72
C GLY A 32 -0.02 -13.11 -9.40
N PHE A 33 -0.41 -13.70 -8.28
CA PHE A 33 -0.10 -13.15 -6.93
C PHE A 33 1.41 -13.13 -6.67
N ILE A 34 2.11 -14.26 -6.85
CA ILE A 34 3.56 -14.37 -6.61
C ILE A 34 4.31 -13.36 -7.50
N TYR A 35 3.97 -13.30 -8.78
CA TYR A 35 4.60 -12.37 -9.72
C TYR A 35 4.36 -10.91 -9.33
N THR A 36 3.13 -10.56 -8.94
CA THR A 36 2.80 -9.19 -8.53
C THR A 36 3.53 -8.79 -7.25
N PHE A 37 3.64 -9.68 -6.28
CA PHE A 37 4.36 -9.40 -5.05
C PHE A 37 5.86 -9.28 -5.27
N LEU A 38 6.46 -10.17 -6.05
CA LEU A 38 7.88 -10.10 -6.37
C LEU A 38 8.21 -8.84 -7.19
N ALA A 39 7.47 -8.59 -8.26
CA ALA A 39 7.64 -7.39 -9.08
C ALA A 39 7.39 -6.11 -8.27
N GLY A 40 6.37 -6.11 -7.41
CA GLY A 40 6.05 -5.01 -6.51
C GLY A 40 7.18 -4.69 -5.52
N ASN A 41 7.76 -5.71 -4.89
CA ASN A 41 8.91 -5.54 -4.00
C ASN A 41 10.13 -4.98 -4.74
N VAL A 42 10.46 -5.52 -5.91
CA VAL A 42 11.59 -5.02 -6.72
C VAL A 42 11.36 -3.57 -7.13
N MET A 43 10.17 -3.23 -7.60
CA MET A 43 9.84 -1.85 -8.00
C MET A 43 9.87 -0.90 -6.80
N MET A 44 9.41 -1.34 -5.64
CA MET A 44 9.44 -0.56 -4.41
C MET A 44 10.88 -0.36 -3.91
N ALA A 45 11.72 -1.40 -3.97
CA ALA A 45 13.14 -1.31 -3.64
C ALA A 45 13.88 -0.33 -4.57
N LEU A 46 13.62 -0.39 -5.88
CA LEU A 46 14.20 0.53 -6.86
C LEU A 46 13.73 1.98 -6.64
N ALA A 47 12.44 2.19 -6.36
CA ALA A 47 11.91 3.53 -6.09
C ALA A 47 12.46 4.14 -4.79
N ASN A 48 12.86 3.29 -3.83
CA ASN A 48 13.46 3.68 -2.56
C ASN A 48 14.94 3.29 -2.48
N ALA A 49 15.63 3.14 -3.61
CA ALA A 49 17.03 2.71 -3.65
C ALA A 49 17.96 3.52 -2.73
N PRO A 50 17.87 4.87 -2.64
CA PRO A 50 18.69 5.61 -1.69
C PRO A 50 18.48 5.18 -0.24
N LEU A 51 17.22 4.97 0.17
CA LEU A 51 16.87 4.49 1.52
C LEU A 51 17.45 3.09 1.78
N VAL A 52 17.22 2.16 0.85
CA VAL A 52 17.68 0.76 0.98
C VAL A 52 19.19 0.67 1.00
N LEU A 53 19.89 1.41 0.13
CA LEU A 53 21.35 1.44 0.08
C LEU A 53 21.96 2.02 1.35
N CYS A 54 21.44 3.17 1.83
CA CYS A 54 21.90 3.74 3.09
C CYS A 54 21.64 2.79 4.26
N LEU A 55 20.47 2.13 4.29
CA LEU A 55 20.13 1.17 5.34
C LEU A 55 21.09 -0.05 5.35
N ALA A 56 21.54 -0.49 4.17
CA ALA A 56 22.48 -1.60 4.03
C ALA A 56 23.93 -1.22 4.39
N LEU A 57 24.31 0.07 4.28
CA LEU A 57 25.68 0.55 4.48
C LEU A 57 25.93 1.13 5.87
N VAL A 58 24.89 1.65 6.55
CA VAL A 58 25.02 2.27 7.87
C VAL A 58 24.97 1.18 8.96
N ALA A 59 25.99 1.14 9.79
CA ALA A 59 26.13 0.14 10.84
C ALA A 59 25.07 0.25 11.95
N ASP A 60 24.66 1.49 12.30
CA ASP A 60 23.62 1.75 13.30
C ASP A 60 22.55 2.69 12.73
N PRO A 61 21.57 2.13 12.03
CA PRO A 61 20.46 2.92 11.49
C PRO A 61 19.58 3.55 12.58
N VAL A 62 19.53 2.94 13.78
CA VAL A 62 18.69 3.45 14.86
C VAL A 62 19.28 4.73 15.44
N ALA A 63 20.60 4.84 15.59
CA ALA A 63 21.24 6.07 16.01
C ALA A 63 21.06 7.21 14.99
N ALA A 64 20.99 6.87 13.69
CA ALA A 64 20.76 7.83 12.61
C ALA A 64 19.26 7.96 12.20
N TRP A 65 18.33 7.66 13.09
CA TRP A 65 16.88 7.63 12.80
C TRP A 65 16.34 8.90 12.12
N PRO A 66 16.77 10.14 12.45
CA PRO A 66 16.23 11.33 11.80
C PRO A 66 16.58 11.37 10.30
N PHE A 67 17.78 10.93 9.95
CA PHE A 67 18.24 10.82 8.56
C PHE A 67 17.39 9.81 7.79
N PHE A 68 17.18 8.61 8.34
CA PHE A 68 16.37 7.58 7.70
C PHE A 68 14.90 7.97 7.60
N LEU A 69 14.38 8.66 8.61
CA LEU A 69 13.02 9.19 8.57
C LEU A 69 12.88 10.26 7.47
N ALA A 70 13.85 11.18 7.35
CA ALA A 70 13.85 12.16 6.25
C ALA A 70 13.92 11.48 4.87
N LEU A 71 14.74 10.42 4.74
CA LEU A 71 14.88 9.69 3.49
C LEU A 71 13.62 8.89 3.12
N SER A 72 12.79 8.53 4.11
CA SER A 72 11.53 7.82 3.92
C SER A 72 10.44 8.64 3.19
N VAL A 73 10.69 9.91 2.87
CA VAL A 73 9.78 10.75 2.05
C VAL A 73 9.50 10.14 0.67
N THR A 74 10.37 9.24 0.18
CA THR A 74 10.19 8.51 -1.08
C THR A 74 9.21 7.34 -0.98
N VAL A 75 8.90 6.87 0.25
CA VAL A 75 8.02 5.71 0.48
C VAL A 75 6.57 5.97 0.07
N PRO A 76 5.90 7.08 0.42
CA PRO A 76 4.51 7.33 0.04
C PRO A 76 4.23 7.30 -1.47
N PRO A 77 5.04 7.95 -2.35
CA PRO A 77 4.86 7.81 -3.79
C PRO A 77 5.05 6.36 -4.28
N SER A 78 6.05 5.63 -3.78
CA SER A 78 6.27 4.23 -4.15
C SER A 78 5.14 3.32 -3.68
N LEU A 79 4.56 3.60 -2.51
CA LEU A 79 3.38 2.92 -2.00
C LEU A 79 2.16 3.13 -2.92
N SER A 80 1.96 4.34 -3.46
CA SER A 80 0.89 4.57 -4.44
C SER A 80 1.07 3.74 -5.71
N GLY A 81 2.30 3.54 -6.17
CA GLY A 81 2.63 2.63 -7.27
C GLY A 81 2.31 1.17 -6.96
N LEU A 82 2.68 0.71 -5.77
CA LEU A 82 2.43 -0.66 -5.33
C LEU A 82 0.92 -0.94 -5.20
N ILE A 83 0.16 -0.02 -4.61
CA ILE A 83 -1.30 -0.13 -4.48
C ILE A 83 -1.97 -0.19 -5.85
N ALA A 84 -1.51 0.58 -6.84
CA ALA A 84 -2.02 0.49 -8.21
C ALA A 84 -1.76 -0.89 -8.84
N SER A 85 -0.64 -1.56 -8.49
CA SER A 85 -0.38 -2.95 -8.91
C SER A 85 -1.32 -3.94 -8.24
N PHE A 86 -1.68 -3.71 -6.97
CA PHE A 86 -2.67 -4.53 -6.26
C PHE A 86 -4.08 -4.38 -6.82
N GLN A 87 -4.48 -3.16 -7.19
CA GLN A 87 -5.75 -2.95 -7.89
C GLN A 87 -5.78 -3.68 -9.24
N ALA A 88 -4.72 -3.56 -10.03
CA ALA A 88 -4.62 -4.27 -11.30
C ALA A 88 -4.68 -5.80 -11.12
N LEU A 89 -4.06 -6.33 -10.06
CA LEU A 89 -4.15 -7.75 -9.72
C LEU A 89 -5.58 -8.15 -9.35
N ASN A 90 -6.28 -7.32 -8.60
CA ASN A 90 -7.67 -7.57 -8.20
C ASN A 90 -8.64 -7.52 -9.39
N ASP A 91 -8.40 -6.61 -10.35
CA ASP A 91 -9.29 -6.37 -11.48
C ASP A 91 -9.01 -7.33 -12.66
N ASP A 92 -7.73 -7.58 -12.97
CA ASP A 92 -7.27 -8.33 -14.15
C ASP A 92 -6.79 -9.76 -13.80
N GLY A 93 -6.63 -10.10 -12.53
CA GLY A 93 -6.16 -11.41 -12.05
C GLY A 93 -4.79 -11.78 -12.64
N ALA A 94 -4.70 -12.97 -13.25
CA ALA A 94 -3.47 -13.48 -13.87
C ALA A 94 -2.99 -12.66 -15.09
N ALA A 95 -3.86 -11.82 -15.69
CA ALA A 95 -3.50 -10.96 -16.82
C ALA A 95 -2.88 -9.61 -16.36
N ALA A 96 -2.81 -9.35 -15.06
CA ALA A 96 -2.26 -8.13 -14.51
C ALA A 96 -0.80 -7.89 -14.95
N ARG A 97 -0.49 -6.62 -15.20
CA ARG A 97 0.87 -6.16 -15.56
C ARG A 97 1.46 -5.31 -14.43
N PRO A 98 1.96 -5.91 -13.35
CA PRO A 98 2.31 -5.20 -12.11
C PRO A 98 3.33 -4.10 -12.32
N VAL A 99 4.37 -4.30 -13.13
CA VAL A 99 5.42 -3.29 -13.40
C VAL A 99 4.82 -2.04 -14.06
N SER A 100 4.01 -2.21 -15.11
CA SER A 100 3.40 -1.06 -15.81
C SER A 100 2.37 -0.36 -14.95
N SER A 101 1.62 -1.10 -14.14
CA SER A 101 0.64 -0.56 -13.20
C SER A 101 1.32 0.20 -12.07
N PHE A 102 2.45 -0.32 -11.55
CA PHE A 102 3.29 0.39 -10.59
C PHE A 102 3.79 1.74 -11.13
N LEU A 103 4.43 1.74 -12.29
CA LEU A 103 4.97 2.97 -12.89
C LEU A 103 3.88 4.00 -13.17
N ARG A 104 2.72 3.55 -13.63
CA ARG A 104 1.56 4.42 -13.87
C ARG A 104 1.02 4.99 -12.55
N GLY A 105 0.84 4.15 -11.53
CA GLY A 105 0.39 4.55 -10.19
C GLY A 105 1.39 5.49 -9.52
N TYR A 106 2.68 5.18 -9.59
CA TYR A 106 3.75 6.03 -9.07
C TYR A 106 3.72 7.44 -9.69
N ARG A 107 3.69 7.54 -11.03
CA ARG A 107 3.67 8.83 -11.74
C ARG A 107 2.40 9.63 -11.48
N ARG A 108 1.24 8.98 -11.51
CA ARG A 108 -0.05 9.64 -11.25
C ARG A 108 -0.22 10.04 -9.78
N GLY A 109 0.19 9.15 -8.88
CA GLY A 109 0.08 9.36 -7.43
C GLY A 109 1.13 10.33 -6.88
N PHE A 110 2.27 10.52 -7.55
CA PHE A 110 3.41 11.27 -7.02
C PHE A 110 3.04 12.67 -6.53
N ARG A 111 2.35 13.47 -7.34
CA ARG A 111 1.96 14.85 -7.01
C ARG A 111 1.04 14.94 -5.79
N ARG A 112 0.34 13.88 -5.48
CA ARG A 112 -0.63 13.83 -4.35
C ARG A 112 -0.05 13.09 -3.15
N ALA A 113 0.69 12.01 -3.35
CA ALA A 113 1.30 11.22 -2.29
C ALA A 113 2.56 11.88 -1.71
N ALA A 114 3.37 12.57 -2.52
CA ALA A 114 4.59 13.21 -2.06
C ALA A 114 4.33 14.30 -0.99
N PRO A 115 3.39 15.26 -1.16
CA PRO A 115 3.11 16.25 -0.12
C PRO A 115 2.52 15.62 1.15
N LEU A 116 1.72 14.55 1.03
CA LEU A 116 1.23 13.79 2.19
C LEU A 116 2.38 13.14 2.95
N GLY A 117 3.30 12.52 2.22
CA GLY A 117 4.49 11.91 2.79
C GLY A 117 5.39 12.94 3.45
N LEU A 118 5.65 14.06 2.79
CA LEU A 118 6.48 15.13 3.34
C LEU A 118 5.87 15.68 4.64
N ALA A 119 4.57 15.93 4.67
CA ALA A 119 3.88 16.40 5.88
C ALA A 119 3.95 15.38 7.01
N ALA A 120 3.75 14.09 6.71
CA ALA A 120 3.85 13.02 7.69
C ALA A 120 5.28 12.88 8.24
N VAL A 121 6.29 12.88 7.37
CA VAL A 121 7.70 12.82 7.77
C VAL A 121 8.09 14.02 8.61
N ALA A 122 7.71 15.24 8.22
CA ALA A 122 7.98 16.44 8.99
C ALA A 122 7.36 16.39 10.40
N LEU A 123 6.11 15.93 10.50
CA LEU A 123 5.43 15.78 11.78
C LEU A 123 6.08 14.67 12.63
N LEU A 124 6.47 13.55 12.04
CA LEU A 124 7.15 12.47 12.75
C LEU A 124 8.55 12.87 13.20
N LEU A 125 9.29 13.66 12.39
CA LEU A 125 10.58 14.23 12.79
C LEU A 125 10.41 15.16 14.00
N PHE A 126 9.42 16.05 13.94
CA PHE A 126 9.10 16.95 15.05
C PHE A 126 8.78 16.15 16.33
N LEU A 127 7.82 15.22 16.26
CA LEU A 127 7.44 14.38 17.39
C LEU A 127 8.60 13.52 17.90
N GLY A 128 9.45 13.01 17.03
CA GLY A 128 10.61 12.20 17.42
C GLY A 128 11.68 12.99 18.12
N VAL A 129 11.98 14.22 17.67
CA VAL A 129 12.93 15.13 18.33
C VAL A 129 12.38 15.54 19.69
N ASP A 130 11.11 15.95 19.76
CA ASP A 130 10.47 16.30 21.02
C ASP A 130 10.47 15.12 22.00
N LEU A 131 10.19 13.91 21.51
CA LEU A 131 10.22 12.69 22.32
C LEU A 131 11.63 12.45 22.89
N ALA A 132 12.68 12.64 22.09
CA ALA A 132 14.07 12.50 22.55
C ALA A 132 14.42 13.53 23.65
N ILE A 133 13.92 14.76 23.53
CA ILE A 133 14.11 15.82 24.55
C ILE A 133 13.31 15.48 25.83
N VAL A 134 12.05 15.13 25.69
CA VAL A 134 11.15 14.83 26.82
C VAL A 134 11.64 13.65 27.66
N GLN A 135 12.22 12.64 27.03
CA GLN A 135 12.81 11.48 27.73
C GLN A 135 13.97 11.86 28.66
N SER A 136 14.66 12.98 28.41
CA SER A 136 15.70 13.49 29.29
C SER A 136 15.17 14.27 30.50
N MET A 137 13.86 14.56 30.53
CA MET A 137 13.19 15.37 31.59
C MET A 137 12.21 14.52 32.42
N PRO A 138 12.54 14.10 33.64
CA PRO A 138 11.68 13.22 34.44
C PRO A 138 10.25 13.78 34.65
N ALA A 139 10.12 15.10 34.85
CA ALA A 139 8.84 15.76 35.02
C ALA A 139 7.94 15.75 33.78
N ALA A 140 8.53 15.60 32.59
CA ALA A 140 7.81 15.59 31.31
C ALA A 140 7.45 14.17 30.83
N ALA A 141 7.81 13.11 31.55
CA ALA A 141 7.60 11.71 31.15
C ALA A 141 6.11 11.38 30.86
N ILE A 142 5.17 12.11 31.49
CA ILE A 142 3.73 11.95 31.24
C ILE A 142 3.34 12.29 29.79
N LEU A 143 4.14 13.07 29.06
CA LEU A 143 3.89 13.43 27.67
C LEU A 143 4.28 12.31 26.69
N VAL A 144 5.15 11.38 27.09
CA VAL A 144 5.65 10.30 26.23
C VAL A 144 4.51 9.47 25.59
N PRO A 145 3.52 8.96 26.36
CA PRO A 145 2.41 8.21 25.77
C PRO A 145 1.61 9.02 24.74
N VAL A 146 1.39 10.30 25.00
CA VAL A 146 0.65 11.20 24.10
C VAL A 146 1.40 11.36 22.78
N MET A 147 2.72 11.55 22.82
CA MET A 147 3.56 11.70 21.63
C MET A 147 3.62 10.40 20.81
N VAL A 148 3.72 9.26 21.50
CA VAL A 148 3.69 7.93 20.82
C VAL A 148 2.34 7.72 20.12
N VAL A 149 1.22 8.04 20.78
CA VAL A 149 -0.12 7.94 20.16
C VAL A 149 -0.25 8.91 18.99
N ALA A 150 0.25 10.14 19.10
CA ALA A 150 0.24 11.11 18.02
C ALA A 150 1.07 10.61 16.81
N ALA A 151 2.24 10.02 17.03
CA ALA A 151 3.05 9.41 15.98
C ALA A 151 2.32 8.22 15.33
N ALA A 152 1.70 7.35 16.12
CA ALA A 152 0.92 6.22 15.62
C ALA A 152 -0.27 6.67 14.76
N ILE A 153 -1.00 7.70 15.18
CA ILE A 153 -2.10 8.30 14.40
C ILE A 153 -1.54 8.88 13.09
N THR A 154 -0.41 9.60 13.15
CA THR A 154 0.22 10.20 11.97
C THR A 154 0.57 9.14 10.92
N VAL A 155 1.20 8.03 11.33
CA VAL A 155 1.53 6.91 10.42
C VAL A 155 0.27 6.29 9.84
N SER A 156 -0.73 6.02 10.66
CA SER A 156 -2.00 5.40 10.22
C SER A 156 -2.74 6.29 9.22
N VAL A 157 -2.85 7.59 9.51
CA VAL A 157 -3.49 8.58 8.62
C VAL A 157 -2.73 8.71 7.31
N ALA A 158 -1.40 8.76 7.36
CA ALA A 158 -0.57 8.84 6.16
C ALA A 158 -0.75 7.60 5.27
N ALA A 159 -0.71 6.39 5.85
CA ALA A 159 -0.90 5.14 5.11
C ALA A 159 -2.30 5.07 4.47
N MET A 160 -3.36 5.41 5.23
CA MET A 160 -4.72 5.47 4.70
C MET A 160 -4.90 6.54 3.63
N ALA A 161 -4.31 7.73 3.81
CA ALA A 161 -4.39 8.81 2.83
C ALA A 161 -3.70 8.45 1.52
N VAL A 162 -2.51 7.81 1.58
CA VAL A 162 -1.81 7.33 0.38
C VAL A 162 -2.61 6.24 -0.33
N ALA A 163 -3.22 5.30 0.40
CA ALA A 163 -4.11 4.31 -0.19
C ALA A 163 -5.33 4.99 -0.85
N GLY A 164 -5.91 5.97 -0.20
CA GLY A 164 -7.04 6.74 -0.71
C GLY A 164 -6.71 7.56 -1.96
N VAL A 165 -5.46 8.02 -2.15
CA VAL A 165 -5.03 8.69 -3.40
C VAL A 165 -5.25 7.80 -4.63
N VAL A 166 -5.08 6.49 -4.46
CA VAL A 166 -5.24 5.51 -5.56
C VAL A 166 -6.68 5.01 -5.66
N ILE A 167 -7.33 4.73 -4.51
CA ILE A 167 -8.69 4.21 -4.43
C ILE A 167 -9.73 5.26 -4.88
N LEU A 168 -9.50 6.55 -4.54
CA LEU A 168 -10.39 7.67 -4.79
C LEU A 168 -9.66 8.78 -5.57
N PRO A 169 -9.34 8.56 -6.86
CA PRO A 169 -8.52 9.48 -7.63
C PRO A 169 -9.11 10.88 -7.79
N ASP A 170 -10.45 11.01 -7.75
CA ASP A 170 -11.15 12.27 -7.93
C ASP A 170 -11.36 13.05 -6.62
N ALA A 171 -11.13 12.41 -5.47
CA ALA A 171 -11.31 13.07 -4.17
C ALA A 171 -10.26 14.17 -3.94
N GLY A 172 -10.68 15.35 -3.48
CA GLY A 172 -9.77 16.43 -3.10
C GLY A 172 -8.86 16.01 -1.92
N LEU A 173 -7.60 16.44 -1.94
CA LEU A 173 -6.59 16.03 -0.95
C LEU A 173 -6.99 16.36 0.50
N LYS A 174 -7.64 17.53 0.71
CA LYS A 174 -8.15 17.94 2.03
C LYS A 174 -9.27 17.01 2.53
N ASN A 175 -10.18 16.63 1.65
CA ASN A 175 -11.28 15.73 2.00
C ASN A 175 -10.77 14.32 2.26
N LEU A 176 -9.78 13.87 1.48
CA LEU A 176 -9.12 12.60 1.66
C LEU A 176 -8.42 12.53 3.02
N LEU A 177 -7.67 13.57 3.40
CA LEU A 177 -6.99 13.64 4.70
C LEU A 177 -7.99 13.63 5.87
N LYS A 178 -9.08 14.40 5.78
CA LYS A 178 -10.15 14.39 6.78
C LYS A 178 -10.80 13.01 6.91
N ALA A 179 -11.13 12.38 5.78
CA ALA A 179 -11.70 11.03 5.77
C ALA A 179 -10.73 9.99 6.36
N SER A 180 -9.43 10.08 6.00
CA SER A 180 -8.41 9.18 6.55
C SER A 180 -8.23 9.35 8.05
N LEU A 181 -8.25 10.58 8.57
CA LEU A 181 -8.19 10.85 10.01
C LEU A 181 -9.43 10.30 10.72
N TYR A 182 -10.62 10.58 10.19
CA TYR A 182 -11.87 10.08 10.77
C TYR A 182 -11.90 8.55 10.81
N LEU A 183 -11.54 7.89 9.70
CA LEU A 183 -11.54 6.44 9.61
C LEU A 183 -10.44 5.80 10.49
N ALA A 184 -9.26 6.43 10.59
CA ALA A 184 -8.18 5.95 11.43
C ALA A 184 -8.58 5.93 12.92
N VAL A 185 -9.34 6.93 13.38
CA VAL A 185 -9.82 7.00 14.77
C VAL A 185 -11.05 6.10 14.96
N GLN A 186 -12.03 6.17 14.08
CA GLN A 186 -13.28 5.41 14.20
C GLN A 186 -13.01 3.89 14.15
N ARG A 187 -12.05 3.46 13.33
CA ARG A 187 -11.67 2.06 13.15
C ARG A 187 -10.28 1.79 13.70
N TRP A 188 -10.06 2.21 14.94
CA TRP A 188 -8.76 2.13 15.62
C TRP A 188 -8.12 0.72 15.55
N TYR A 189 -8.94 -0.34 15.57
CA TYR A 189 -8.44 -1.72 15.45
C TYR A 189 -7.80 -2.02 14.08
N LEU A 190 -8.34 -1.46 12.97
CA LEU A 190 -7.71 -1.56 11.65
C LEU A 190 -6.41 -0.75 11.59
N SER A 191 -6.41 0.45 12.19
CA SER A 191 -5.20 1.28 12.30
C SER A 191 -4.12 0.58 13.09
N LEU A 192 -4.48 -0.10 14.20
CA LEU A 192 -3.54 -0.89 14.98
C LEU A 192 -2.98 -2.06 14.16
N ALA A 193 -3.83 -2.79 13.44
CA ALA A 193 -3.37 -3.87 12.56
C ALA A 193 -2.41 -3.33 11.48
N MET A 194 -2.71 -2.19 10.87
CA MET A 194 -1.81 -1.53 9.90
C MET A 194 -0.48 -1.15 10.54
N LEU A 195 -0.47 -0.59 11.75
CA LEU A 195 0.75 -0.24 12.46
C LEU A 195 1.61 -1.46 12.78
N VAL A 196 1.00 -2.56 13.21
CA VAL A 196 1.72 -3.82 13.45
C VAL A 196 2.38 -4.32 12.16
N LEU A 197 1.64 -4.33 11.04
CA LEU A 197 2.18 -4.77 9.75
C LEU A 197 3.33 -3.87 9.27
N LEU A 198 3.17 -2.55 9.38
CA LEU A 198 4.23 -1.59 9.06
C LEU A 198 5.44 -1.74 9.99
N GLY A 199 5.21 -2.00 11.26
CA GLY A 199 6.25 -2.31 12.25
C GLY A 199 7.04 -3.58 11.89
N ILE A 200 6.37 -4.63 11.43
CA ILE A 200 7.02 -5.86 10.95
C ILE A 200 7.88 -5.56 9.73
N ILE A 201 7.38 -4.78 8.76
CA ILE A 201 8.16 -4.38 7.58
C ILE A 201 9.40 -3.58 8.00
N ALA A 202 9.24 -2.60 8.88
CA ALA A 202 10.34 -1.77 9.38
C ALA A 202 11.38 -2.63 10.12
N SER A 203 10.95 -3.53 11.00
CA SER A 203 11.83 -4.45 11.72
C SER A 203 12.59 -5.38 10.77
N ALA A 204 11.90 -5.95 9.78
CA ALA A 204 12.54 -6.79 8.78
C ALA A 204 13.59 -6.02 7.96
N ALA A 205 13.30 -4.77 7.59
CA ALA A 205 14.23 -3.90 6.88
C ALA A 205 15.45 -3.50 7.74
N LEU A 206 15.27 -3.29 9.04
CA LEU A 206 16.37 -2.97 9.96
C LEU A 206 17.26 -4.19 10.24
N LEU A 207 16.67 -5.39 10.39
CA LEU A 207 17.42 -6.61 10.68
C LEU A 207 18.18 -7.15 9.45
N GLN A 208 17.54 -7.12 8.29
CA GLN A 208 18.07 -7.63 7.03
C GLN A 208 17.61 -6.72 5.87
N PRO A 209 18.32 -5.61 5.62
CA PRO A 209 17.86 -4.60 4.66
C PRO A 209 17.51 -5.16 3.28
N VAL A 210 18.37 -6.01 2.73
CA VAL A 210 18.19 -6.56 1.39
C VAL A 210 17.02 -7.55 1.35
N LEU A 211 17.02 -8.56 2.21
CA LEU A 211 15.99 -9.60 2.23
C LEU A 211 14.66 -9.07 2.77
N GLY A 212 14.72 -8.23 3.82
CA GLY A 212 13.54 -7.62 4.42
C GLY A 212 12.76 -6.76 3.42
N VAL A 213 13.46 -5.95 2.62
CA VAL A 213 12.82 -5.12 1.58
C VAL A 213 12.45 -5.96 0.34
N ALA A 214 13.19 -7.01 0.03
CA ALA A 214 12.91 -7.85 -1.13
C ALA A 214 11.67 -8.75 -0.98
N LEU A 215 11.30 -9.15 0.23
CA LEU A 215 10.26 -10.14 0.46
C LEU A 215 9.07 -9.65 1.28
N ALA A 216 9.29 -8.84 2.32
CA ALA A 216 8.26 -8.50 3.29
C ALA A 216 7.24 -7.45 2.83
N PRO A 217 7.60 -6.36 2.11
CA PRO A 217 6.68 -5.24 1.90
C PRO A 217 5.42 -5.60 1.13
N ALA A 218 5.51 -6.22 -0.05
CA ALA A 218 4.35 -6.39 -0.91
C ALA A 218 3.24 -7.25 -0.28
N PRO A 219 3.48 -8.45 0.30
CA PRO A 219 2.41 -9.22 0.90
C PRO A 219 1.79 -8.53 2.12
N LEU A 220 2.59 -7.88 2.97
CA LEU A 220 2.09 -7.19 4.15
C LEU A 220 1.33 -5.90 3.77
N LEU A 221 1.85 -5.13 2.81
CA LEU A 221 1.19 -3.95 2.29
C LEU A 221 -0.08 -4.27 1.47
N PHE A 222 -0.18 -5.48 0.91
CA PHE A 222 -1.43 -5.95 0.32
C PHE A 222 -2.55 -6.03 1.37
N VAL A 223 -2.24 -6.54 2.57
CA VAL A 223 -3.19 -6.57 3.68
C VAL A 223 -3.53 -5.14 4.15
N VAL A 224 -2.53 -4.25 4.25
CA VAL A 224 -2.74 -2.84 4.57
C VAL A 224 -3.68 -2.16 3.57
N TRP A 225 -3.44 -2.37 2.27
CA TRP A 225 -4.31 -1.86 1.21
C TRP A 225 -5.72 -2.43 1.30
N SER A 226 -5.87 -3.74 1.49
CA SER A 226 -7.17 -4.40 1.63
C SER A 226 -7.98 -3.84 2.81
N ASN A 227 -7.32 -3.61 3.95
CA ASN A 227 -7.93 -2.96 5.12
C ASN A 227 -8.39 -1.53 4.81
N ALA A 228 -7.55 -0.74 4.11
CA ALA A 228 -7.91 0.61 3.71
C ALA A 228 -9.08 0.61 2.72
N ALA A 229 -9.06 -0.25 1.72
CA ALA A 229 -10.14 -0.40 0.73
C ALA A 229 -11.47 -0.78 1.40
N PHE A 230 -11.43 -1.71 2.36
CA PHE A 230 -12.61 -2.07 3.17
C PHE A 230 -13.12 -0.89 3.99
N ALA A 231 -12.23 -0.11 4.62
CA ALA A 231 -12.62 1.05 5.41
C ALA A 231 -13.32 2.12 4.56
N PHE A 232 -12.75 2.46 3.39
CA PHE A 232 -13.35 3.42 2.46
C PHE A 232 -14.67 2.91 1.85
N SER A 233 -14.73 1.65 1.41
CA SER A 233 -15.94 1.10 0.80
C SER A 233 -17.13 1.08 1.75
N THR A 234 -16.89 0.80 3.04
CA THR A 234 -17.94 0.81 4.05
C THR A 234 -18.40 2.24 4.37
N ALA A 235 -17.47 3.22 4.42
CA ALA A 235 -17.80 4.62 4.66
C ALA A 235 -18.64 5.23 3.52
N LEU A 236 -18.48 4.77 2.29
CA LEU A 236 -19.26 5.20 1.14
C LEU A 236 -20.66 4.56 1.06
N ARG A 237 -20.89 3.48 1.80
CA ARG A 237 -22.21 2.78 1.85
C ARG A 237 -23.12 3.24 2.97
N THR A 238 -22.57 3.93 3.97
CA THR A 238 -23.38 4.54 5.04
C THR A 238 -23.80 5.93 4.60
N PRO A 239 -25.12 6.17 4.36
CA PRO A 239 -25.64 7.49 3.99
C PRO A 239 -25.46 8.51 5.11
#